data_473a6783898a4b5baf4f49b73383771c
#
_entry.id   473a6783898a4b5baf4f49b73383771c
#
_cell.length_a   1.000
_cell.length_b   1.000
_cell.length_c   1.000
_cell.angle_alpha   90.00
_cell.angle_beta   90.00
_cell.angle_gamma   90.00
#
_symmetry.space_group_name_H-M   'P 1'
#
loop_
_entity.id
_entity.type
_entity.pdbx_description
1 polymer ?
#
loop_
_entity_poly.entity_id
_entity_poly.type
_entity_poly.pdbx_seq_one_letter_code
_entity_poly.pdbx_strand_id
1 'polypeptide(L)'
;MKRKKFLTYRRKREGKTNYRKRLGLLKSHTLRLVVRKSLKNITVQLIEYNPDGDKTLVTVSSKELKKYGWKGYCRNTPAGYLVGILCAIKAKKKKIDTAVLDLGLSPARSGTVMFSVLKGVVDGGLQVPHDPTIFPSEERILGKHISEDTVKQVEATKANIEKA
;
A
#
# COMPACT_ATOMS: atom_id res chain seq x y z
N MET A 1 -21.53 -43.51 7.06
CA MET A 1 -20.46 -42.72 7.74
C MET A 1 -20.73 -41.24 7.58
N LYS A 2 -21.00 -40.47 8.67
CA LYS A 2 -21.12 -39.01 8.61
C LYS A 2 -19.73 -38.42 8.34
N ARG A 3 -19.53 -37.72 7.19
CA ARG A 3 -18.29 -37.02 6.91
C ARG A 3 -18.00 -36.00 8.02
N LYS A 4 -16.84 -36.12 8.68
CA LYS A 4 -16.38 -35.10 9.63
C LYS A 4 -16.35 -33.76 8.92
N LYS A 5 -17.20 -32.79 9.32
CA LYS A 5 -17.15 -31.41 8.83
C LYS A 5 -15.89 -30.75 9.37
N PHE A 6 -14.85 -30.58 8.54
CA PHE A 6 -13.72 -29.75 8.90
C PHE A 6 -14.15 -28.30 8.99
N LEU A 7 -14.05 -27.72 10.16
CA LEU A 7 -14.21 -26.28 10.35
C LEU A 7 -13.00 -25.54 9.76
N THR A 8 -13.27 -24.70 8.76
CA THR A 8 -12.23 -23.83 8.20
C THR A 8 -11.83 -22.75 9.18
N TYR A 9 -10.62 -22.19 9.02
CA TYR A 9 -10.13 -21.09 9.87
C TYR A 9 -11.15 -19.96 10.02
N ARG A 10 -11.23 -19.35 11.20
CA ARG A 10 -12.16 -18.28 11.53
C ARG A 10 -12.14 -17.14 10.48
N ARG A 11 -10.97 -16.61 10.15
CA ARG A 11 -10.82 -15.53 9.18
C ARG A 11 -11.22 -15.90 7.74
N LYS A 12 -11.15 -17.19 7.38
CA LYS A 12 -11.66 -17.71 6.10
C LYS A 12 -13.20 -17.70 6.09
N ARG A 13 -13.83 -18.16 7.19
CA ARG A 13 -15.29 -18.16 7.33
C ARG A 13 -15.88 -16.74 7.32
N GLU A 14 -15.19 -15.81 7.97
CA GLU A 14 -15.56 -14.39 8.00
C GLU A 14 -15.23 -13.65 6.69
N GLY A 15 -14.71 -14.31 5.67
CA GLY A 15 -14.33 -13.69 4.41
C GLY A 15 -13.22 -12.63 4.52
N LYS A 16 -12.44 -12.63 5.59
CA LYS A 16 -11.39 -11.62 5.87
C LYS A 16 -10.03 -11.95 5.28
N THR A 17 -9.76 -13.22 4.99
CA THR A 17 -8.44 -13.65 4.52
C THR A 17 -8.56 -14.75 3.47
N ASN A 18 -7.94 -14.54 2.31
CA ASN A 18 -7.72 -15.56 1.32
C ASN A 18 -6.38 -16.27 1.59
N TYR A 19 -6.45 -17.42 2.25
CA TYR A 19 -5.24 -18.17 2.62
C TYR A 19 -4.47 -18.71 1.42
N ARG A 20 -5.13 -19.00 0.29
CA ARG A 20 -4.45 -19.44 -0.94
C ARG A 20 -3.57 -18.33 -1.51
N LYS A 21 -4.09 -17.11 -1.62
CA LYS A 21 -3.30 -15.93 -2.03
C LYS A 21 -2.18 -15.64 -1.04
N ARG A 22 -2.48 -15.69 0.27
CA ARG A 22 -1.49 -15.48 1.32
C ARG A 22 -0.34 -16.49 1.22
N LEU A 23 -0.65 -17.78 1.06
CA LEU A 23 0.37 -18.82 0.88
C LEU A 23 1.25 -18.56 -0.34
N GLY A 24 0.64 -18.14 -1.48
CA GLY A 24 1.38 -17.78 -2.68
C GLY A 24 2.39 -16.65 -2.43
N LEU A 25 1.99 -15.61 -1.70
CA LEU A 25 2.88 -14.50 -1.34
C LEU A 25 4.00 -14.93 -0.37
N LEU A 26 3.69 -15.80 0.59
CA LEU A 26 4.67 -16.27 1.58
C LEU A 26 5.75 -17.19 0.98
N LYS A 27 5.49 -17.85 -0.15
CA LYS A 27 6.48 -18.68 -0.86
C LYS A 27 7.71 -17.90 -1.33
N SER A 28 7.60 -16.59 -1.52
CA SER A 28 8.73 -15.74 -1.90
C SER A 28 9.72 -15.48 -0.76
N HIS A 29 9.36 -15.78 0.48
CA HIS A 29 10.14 -15.47 1.69
C HIS A 29 10.58 -14.00 1.80
N THR A 30 9.92 -13.09 1.05
CA THR A 30 10.18 -11.65 1.08
C THR A 30 9.16 -10.92 1.95
N LEU A 31 9.49 -9.68 2.32
CA LEU A 31 8.57 -8.82 3.05
C LEU A 31 7.31 -8.53 2.21
N ARG A 32 6.17 -8.41 2.86
CA ARG A 32 4.92 -8.07 2.20
C ARG A 32 4.61 -6.58 2.35
N LEU A 33 4.47 -5.89 1.22
CA LEU A 33 3.90 -4.55 1.15
C LEU A 33 2.37 -4.65 1.19
N VAL A 34 1.82 -4.54 2.39
CA VAL A 34 0.40 -4.69 2.64
C VAL A 34 -0.30 -3.35 2.46
N VAL A 35 -1.11 -3.22 1.41
CA VAL A 35 -1.89 -2.01 1.14
C VAL A 35 -3.36 -2.26 1.48
N ARG A 36 -3.93 -1.45 2.35
CA ARG A 36 -5.34 -1.55 2.75
C ARG A 36 -6.02 -0.19 2.64
N LYS A 37 -7.20 -0.20 2.06
CA LYS A 37 -8.04 0.97 1.86
C LYS A 37 -9.28 0.87 2.74
N SER A 38 -9.51 1.86 3.58
CA SER A 38 -10.75 2.04 4.35
C SER A 38 -11.66 3.08 3.68
N LEU A 39 -12.79 3.43 4.30
CA LEU A 39 -13.70 4.47 3.78
C LEU A 39 -13.05 5.85 3.67
N LYS A 40 -12.17 6.21 4.59
CA LYS A 40 -11.57 7.57 4.68
C LYS A 40 -10.06 7.60 4.52
N ASN A 41 -9.37 6.46 4.65
CA ASN A 41 -7.91 6.42 4.73
C ASN A 41 -7.32 5.25 3.95
N ILE A 42 -6.03 5.38 3.68
CA ILE A 42 -5.16 4.33 3.14
C ILE A 42 -4.13 3.99 4.21
N THR A 43 -3.89 2.72 4.45
CA THR A 43 -2.83 2.22 5.34
C THR A 43 -1.90 1.34 4.54
N VAL A 44 -0.61 1.58 4.68
CA VAL A 44 0.47 0.84 4.03
C VAL A 44 1.40 0.30 5.11
N GLN A 45 1.72 -0.98 5.03
CA GLN A 45 2.55 -1.65 6.02
C GLN A 45 3.56 -2.56 5.34
N LEU A 46 4.79 -2.59 5.83
CA LEU A 46 5.76 -3.63 5.52
C LEU A 46 5.73 -4.67 6.64
N ILE A 47 5.41 -5.89 6.27
CA ILE A 47 5.16 -6.99 7.20
C ILE A 47 6.09 -8.16 6.90
N GLU A 48 6.79 -8.58 7.92
CA GLU A 48 7.58 -9.81 7.96
C GLU A 48 6.71 -10.96 8.45
N TYR A 49 6.84 -12.11 7.79
CA TYR A 49 6.17 -13.32 8.24
C TYR A 49 6.91 -13.95 9.42
N ASN A 50 6.19 -14.23 10.48
CA ASN A 50 6.66 -15.05 11.58
C ASN A 50 5.57 -16.10 11.89
N PRO A 51 5.93 -17.39 12.12
CA PRO A 51 4.98 -18.45 12.49
C PRO A 51 4.09 -18.10 13.68
N ASP A 52 4.65 -17.47 14.70
CA ASP A 52 3.94 -17.09 15.93
C ASP A 52 3.04 -15.86 15.75
N GLY A 53 3.28 -15.07 14.69
CA GLY A 53 2.49 -13.89 14.34
C GLY A 53 3.28 -12.91 13.49
N ASP A 54 2.65 -12.36 12.46
CA ASP A 54 3.25 -11.41 11.54
C ASP A 54 3.81 -10.19 12.29
N LYS A 55 5.06 -9.80 12.00
CA LYS A 55 5.72 -8.63 12.57
C LYS A 55 5.63 -7.46 11.61
N THR A 56 5.04 -6.35 12.05
CA THR A 56 4.98 -5.11 11.26
C THR A 56 6.26 -4.29 11.48
N LEU A 57 7.04 -4.11 10.41
CA LEU A 57 8.27 -3.33 10.45
C LEU A 57 8.03 -1.85 10.23
N VAL A 58 7.20 -1.52 9.25
CA VAL A 58 6.86 -0.13 8.89
C VAL A 58 5.35 -0.01 8.79
N THR A 59 4.80 1.07 9.33
CA THR A 59 3.39 1.45 9.16
C THR A 59 3.32 2.92 8.74
N VAL A 60 2.50 3.19 7.73
CA VAL A 60 2.17 4.53 7.25
C VAL A 60 0.67 4.62 7.03
N SER A 61 0.08 5.70 7.52
CA SER A 61 -1.32 6.02 7.27
C SER A 61 -1.42 7.34 6.50
N SER A 62 -2.40 7.43 5.59
CA SER A 62 -2.67 8.70 4.88
C SER A 62 -3.01 9.87 5.81
N LYS A 63 -3.40 9.61 7.06
CA LYS A 63 -3.56 10.65 8.08
C LYS A 63 -2.24 11.37 8.40
N GLU A 64 -1.11 10.67 8.28
CA GLU A 64 0.21 11.23 8.55
C GLU A 64 0.60 12.32 7.54
N LEU A 65 0.05 12.28 6.32
CA LEU A 65 0.31 13.30 5.29
C LEU A 65 -0.07 14.71 5.75
N LYS A 66 -1.02 14.84 6.69
CA LYS A 66 -1.38 16.13 7.28
C LYS A 66 -0.20 16.82 7.95
N LYS A 67 0.73 16.05 8.53
CA LYS A 67 1.96 16.59 9.15
C LYS A 67 2.92 17.18 8.11
N TYR A 68 2.81 16.76 6.86
CA TYR A 68 3.63 17.24 5.74
C TYR A 68 2.93 18.30 4.88
N GLY A 69 1.76 18.81 5.36
CA GLY A 69 1.04 19.90 4.69
C GLY A 69 -0.09 19.44 3.76
N TRP A 70 -0.42 18.15 3.69
CA TRP A 70 -1.55 17.67 2.90
C TRP A 70 -2.89 18.08 3.49
N LYS A 71 -3.67 18.85 2.74
CA LYS A 71 -5.02 19.30 3.12
C LYS A 71 -6.14 18.56 2.38
N GLY A 72 -5.80 17.82 1.32
CA GLY A 72 -6.76 17.13 0.49
C GLY A 72 -7.33 15.86 1.14
N TYR A 73 -8.21 15.19 0.39
CA TYR A 73 -8.83 13.94 0.84
C TYR A 73 -7.80 12.81 0.93
N CYS A 74 -7.82 12.06 2.05
CA CYS A 74 -6.80 11.06 2.37
C CYS A 74 -6.98 9.69 1.69
N ARG A 75 -7.91 9.54 0.73
CA ARG A 75 -8.19 8.27 0.04
C ARG A 75 -8.15 8.39 -1.49
N ASN A 76 -7.79 9.54 -2.02
CA ASN A 76 -7.66 9.76 -3.46
C ASN A 76 -6.33 9.23 -4.02
N THR A 77 -6.18 9.25 -5.34
CA THR A 77 -4.99 8.78 -6.05
C THR A 77 -3.72 9.56 -5.66
N PRO A 78 -3.74 10.90 -5.59
CA PRO A 78 -2.60 11.68 -5.11
C PRO A 78 -2.16 11.32 -3.70
N ALA A 79 -3.11 11.20 -2.75
CA ALA A 79 -2.76 10.78 -1.39
C ALA A 79 -2.17 9.37 -1.34
N GLY A 80 -2.66 8.44 -2.19
CA GLY A 80 -2.09 7.10 -2.32
C GLY A 80 -0.62 7.15 -2.74
N TYR A 81 -0.29 7.96 -3.74
CA TYR A 81 1.07 8.15 -4.22
C TYR A 81 1.99 8.70 -3.12
N LEU A 82 1.58 9.76 -2.43
CA LEU A 82 2.34 10.36 -1.34
C LEU A 82 2.57 9.40 -0.16
N VAL A 83 1.56 8.60 0.20
CA VAL A 83 1.71 7.53 1.22
C VAL A 83 2.74 6.49 0.78
N GLY A 84 2.75 6.14 -0.52
CA GLY A 84 3.74 5.24 -1.10
C GLY A 84 5.17 5.77 -0.92
N ILE A 85 5.43 7.02 -1.27
CA ILE A 85 6.74 7.67 -1.11
C ILE A 85 7.14 7.68 0.38
N LEU A 86 6.24 8.10 1.27
CA LEU A 86 6.52 8.12 2.71
C LEU A 86 6.86 6.72 3.25
N CYS A 87 6.17 5.68 2.75
CA CYS A 87 6.47 4.30 3.11
C CYS A 87 7.88 3.88 2.65
N ALA A 88 8.25 4.21 1.42
CA ALA A 88 9.57 3.90 0.87
C ALA A 88 10.70 4.60 1.65
N ILE A 89 10.53 5.87 2.01
CA ILE A 89 11.52 6.60 2.83
C ILE A 89 11.68 5.95 4.20
N LYS A 90 10.56 5.58 4.86
CA LYS A 90 10.62 4.87 6.15
C LYS A 90 11.23 3.47 6.01
N ALA A 91 11.05 2.80 4.87
CA ALA A 91 11.65 1.50 4.57
C ALA A 91 13.18 1.64 4.41
N LYS A 92 13.64 2.64 3.66
CA LYS A 92 15.06 2.93 3.49
C LYS A 92 15.78 3.22 4.81
N LYS A 93 15.13 3.97 5.72
CA LYS A 93 15.67 4.20 7.07
C LYS A 93 15.87 2.90 7.86
N LYS A 94 15.13 1.82 7.51
CA LYS A 94 15.27 0.48 8.08
C LYS A 94 16.08 -0.50 7.23
N LYS A 95 16.72 -0.01 6.16
CA LYS A 95 17.53 -0.83 5.22
C LYS A 95 16.70 -1.95 4.58
N ILE A 96 15.45 -1.65 4.21
CA ILE A 96 14.55 -2.57 3.51
C ILE A 96 14.53 -2.16 2.04
N ASP A 97 14.95 -3.06 1.14
CA ASP A 97 15.11 -2.77 -0.29
C ASP A 97 14.06 -3.48 -1.16
N THR A 98 13.53 -4.62 -0.71
CA THR A 98 12.63 -5.44 -1.50
C THR A 98 11.34 -5.80 -0.76
N ALA A 99 10.22 -5.88 -1.47
CA ALA A 99 8.94 -6.35 -0.93
C ALA A 99 8.04 -6.92 -2.03
N VAL A 100 7.00 -7.67 -1.66
CA VAL A 100 5.96 -8.18 -2.56
C VAL A 100 4.61 -7.56 -2.20
N LEU A 101 3.86 -7.11 -3.22
CA LEU A 101 2.58 -6.43 -3.04
C LEU A 101 1.48 -7.37 -2.55
N ASP A 102 0.83 -7.01 -1.44
CA ASP A 102 -0.32 -7.70 -0.86
C ASP A 102 -1.55 -6.77 -0.81
N LEU A 103 -2.45 -6.92 -1.76
CA LEU A 103 -3.72 -6.19 -1.83
C LEU A 103 -4.84 -6.86 -1.02
N GLY A 104 -4.60 -8.03 -0.43
CA GLY A 104 -5.60 -8.82 0.30
C GLY A 104 -6.76 -9.27 -0.58
N LEU A 105 -7.98 -8.90 -0.17
CA LEU A 105 -9.20 -9.23 -0.90
C LEU A 105 -9.59 -8.18 -1.96
N SER A 106 -8.88 -7.04 -2.00
CA SER A 106 -9.17 -6.01 -2.99
C SER A 106 -8.87 -6.51 -4.41
N PRO A 107 -9.77 -6.25 -5.38
CA PRO A 107 -9.51 -6.61 -6.77
C PRO A 107 -8.35 -5.81 -7.32
N ALA A 108 -7.44 -6.48 -8.03
CA ALA A 108 -6.34 -5.84 -8.74
C ALA A 108 -6.88 -5.25 -10.06
N ARG A 109 -7.26 -3.98 -10.05
CA ARG A 109 -7.70 -3.24 -11.24
C ARG A 109 -6.71 -2.13 -11.53
N SER A 110 -6.21 -2.07 -12.78
CA SER A 110 -5.29 -1.02 -13.23
C SER A 110 -5.85 0.39 -12.97
N GLY A 111 -4.97 1.36 -12.77
CA GLY A 111 -5.32 2.76 -12.55
C GLY A 111 -5.99 3.08 -11.21
N THR A 112 -6.02 2.12 -10.26
CA THR A 112 -6.65 2.35 -8.94
C THR A 112 -5.69 3.00 -7.95
N VAL A 113 -6.27 3.55 -6.87
CA VAL A 113 -5.51 4.13 -5.73
C VAL A 113 -4.50 3.15 -5.14
N MET A 114 -4.78 1.83 -5.16
CA MET A 114 -3.85 0.82 -4.65
C MET A 114 -2.55 0.79 -5.48
N PHE A 115 -2.67 0.96 -6.80
CA PHE A 115 -1.52 1.02 -7.70
C PHE A 115 -0.84 2.39 -7.71
N SER A 116 -1.53 3.48 -7.32
CA SER A 116 -0.85 4.75 -7.08
C SER A 116 0.07 4.66 -5.85
N VAL A 117 -0.34 3.92 -4.81
CA VAL A 117 0.55 3.62 -3.67
C VAL A 117 1.78 2.86 -4.15
N LEU A 118 1.59 1.82 -4.97
CA LEU A 118 2.70 1.04 -5.51
C LEU A 118 3.65 1.92 -6.34
N LYS A 119 3.12 2.80 -7.21
CA LYS A 119 3.92 3.76 -7.97
C LYS A 119 4.76 4.65 -7.05
N GLY A 120 4.15 5.21 -5.99
CA GLY A 120 4.88 6.02 -5.01
C GLY A 120 5.97 5.24 -4.26
N VAL A 121 5.72 3.95 -3.97
CA VAL A 121 6.72 3.07 -3.33
C VAL A 121 7.90 2.80 -4.25
N VAL A 122 7.66 2.54 -5.53
CA VAL A 122 8.70 2.30 -6.55
C VAL A 122 9.51 3.57 -6.80
N ASP A 123 8.86 4.71 -7.00
CA ASP A 123 9.51 6.01 -7.20
C ASP A 123 10.33 6.42 -5.95
N GLY A 124 9.87 6.03 -4.76
CA GLY A 124 10.62 6.16 -3.51
C GLY A 124 11.82 5.22 -3.40
N GLY A 125 12.00 4.29 -4.34
CA GLY A 125 13.18 3.43 -4.50
C GLY A 125 13.10 2.07 -3.79
N LEU A 126 11.93 1.61 -3.37
CA LEU A 126 11.72 0.24 -2.89
C LEU A 126 11.41 -0.67 -4.10
N GLN A 127 12.12 -1.76 -4.23
CA GLN A 127 11.91 -2.73 -5.31
C GLN A 127 10.71 -3.62 -5.01
N VAL A 128 9.67 -3.51 -5.85
CA VAL A 128 8.47 -4.35 -5.79
C VAL A 128 8.16 -4.85 -7.19
N PRO A 129 8.06 -6.16 -7.43
CA PRO A 129 7.70 -6.70 -8.74
C PRO A 129 6.34 -6.16 -9.21
N HIS A 130 6.30 -5.59 -10.42
CA HIS A 130 5.10 -4.99 -11.01
C HIS A 130 5.18 -4.94 -12.53
N ASP A 131 4.03 -4.78 -13.16
CA ASP A 131 3.91 -4.44 -14.58
C ASP A 131 3.65 -2.92 -14.68
N PRO A 132 4.40 -2.15 -15.49
CA PRO A 132 4.20 -0.71 -15.65
C PRO A 132 2.81 -0.32 -16.15
N THR A 133 2.13 -1.19 -16.87
CA THR A 133 0.78 -0.92 -17.45
C THR A 133 -0.31 -0.77 -16.40
N ILE A 134 -0.06 -1.21 -15.16
CA ILE A 134 -1.07 -1.17 -14.08
C ILE A 134 -1.18 0.20 -13.40
N PHE A 135 -0.19 1.07 -13.59
CA PHE A 135 -0.16 2.35 -12.91
C PHE A 135 -1.25 3.31 -13.43
N PRO A 136 -1.79 4.17 -12.57
CA PRO A 136 -2.62 5.28 -13.02
C PRO A 136 -1.80 6.27 -13.84
N SER A 137 -2.47 7.03 -14.73
CA SER A 137 -1.81 8.09 -15.50
C SER A 137 -1.21 9.17 -14.58
N GLU A 138 -0.14 9.81 -15.02
CA GLU A 138 0.54 10.86 -14.26
C GLU A 138 -0.39 12.02 -13.87
N GLU A 139 -1.30 12.39 -14.78
CA GLU A 139 -2.31 13.41 -14.51
C GLU A 139 -3.22 13.05 -13.34
N ARG A 140 -3.57 11.75 -13.19
CA ARG A 140 -4.35 11.26 -12.05
C ARG A 140 -3.54 11.20 -10.77
N ILE A 141 -2.24 10.89 -10.86
CA ILE A 141 -1.32 10.87 -9.71
C ILE A 141 -1.13 12.28 -9.18
N LEU A 142 -0.92 13.26 -10.05
CA LEU A 142 -0.79 14.66 -9.69
C LEU A 142 -2.12 15.31 -9.25
N GLY A 143 -3.26 14.70 -9.61
CA GLY A 143 -4.56 15.20 -9.22
C GLY A 143 -5.12 16.32 -10.09
N LYS A 144 -4.65 16.48 -11.34
CA LYS A 144 -5.17 17.48 -12.32
C LYS A 144 -6.68 17.37 -12.51
N HIS A 145 -7.24 16.14 -12.41
CA HIS A 145 -8.68 15.89 -12.51
C HIS A 145 -9.49 16.39 -11.30
N ILE A 146 -8.85 16.87 -10.25
CA ILE A 146 -9.52 17.38 -9.04
C ILE A 146 -9.47 18.92 -9.08
N SER A 147 -8.27 19.50 -9.04
CA SER A 147 -8.04 20.95 -9.13
C SER A 147 -6.55 21.22 -9.34
N GLU A 148 -6.22 22.40 -9.89
CA GLU A 148 -4.83 22.88 -10.03
C GLU A 148 -4.15 23.07 -8.67
N ASP A 149 -4.88 23.47 -7.65
CA ASP A 149 -4.36 23.60 -6.28
C ASP A 149 -3.92 22.25 -5.71
N THR A 150 -4.59 21.15 -6.10
CA THR A 150 -4.18 19.80 -5.69
C THR A 150 -2.81 19.45 -6.26
N VAL A 151 -2.50 19.85 -7.48
CA VAL A 151 -1.19 19.60 -8.11
C VAL A 151 -0.09 20.28 -7.30
N LYS A 152 -0.25 21.58 -7.01
CA LYS A 152 0.70 22.34 -6.17
C LYS A 152 0.88 21.72 -4.79
N GLN A 153 -0.21 21.24 -4.19
CA GLN A 153 -0.16 20.57 -2.88
C GLN A 153 0.58 19.24 -2.94
N VAL A 154 0.41 18.45 -4.02
CA VAL A 154 1.14 17.18 -4.20
C VAL A 154 2.64 17.42 -4.27
N GLU A 155 3.07 18.40 -5.07
CA GLU A 155 4.48 18.74 -5.25
C GLU A 155 5.09 19.27 -3.93
N ALA A 156 4.42 20.20 -3.27
CA ALA A 156 4.86 20.73 -1.97
C ALA A 156 4.94 19.64 -0.90
N THR A 157 3.91 18.79 -0.80
CA THR A 157 3.89 17.69 0.18
C THR A 157 4.97 16.65 -0.13
N LYS A 158 5.21 16.33 -1.41
CA LYS A 158 6.29 15.43 -1.83
C LYS A 158 7.64 15.97 -1.40
N ALA A 159 7.93 17.24 -1.68
CA ALA A 159 9.19 17.88 -1.26
C ALA A 159 9.37 17.87 0.28
N ASN A 160 8.29 18.08 1.04
CA ASN A 160 8.34 18.00 2.50
C ASN A 160 8.59 16.57 3.02
N ILE A 161 8.04 15.55 2.35
CA ILE A 161 8.26 14.15 2.71
C ILE A 161 9.72 13.74 2.40
N GLU A 162 10.28 14.21 1.30
CA GLU A 162 11.67 13.88 0.89
C GLU A 162 12.71 14.50 1.82
N LYS A 163 12.39 15.63 2.45
CA LYS A 163 13.26 16.30 3.45
C LYS A 163 13.21 15.69 4.85
N ALA A 164 12.25 14.81 5.13
CA ALA A 164 11.99 14.24 6.47
C ALA A 164 12.70 12.89 6.67
#